data_c209ed9b96be0961c44bb02858438b6a
#
_entry.id   c209ed9b96be0961c44bb02858438b6a
#
_cell.length_a   1.000
_cell.length_b   1.000
_cell.length_c   1.000
_cell.angle_alpha   90.00
_cell.angle_beta   90.00
_cell.angle_gamma   90.00
#
_symmetry.space_group_name_H-M   'P 1'
#
loop_
_entity.id
_entity.type
_entity.pdbx_description
1 polymer ?
#
loop_
_entity_poly.entity_id
_entity_poly.type
_entity_poly.pdbx_seq_one_letter_code
_entity_poly.pdbx_strand_id
1 'polypeptide(L)'
;VYKLPNITNEPIKSYAPGSPERKELKSQINQLRSIVADVPMIIDGKEVRTGKLVDIRPPHDHHHLLGQYHQGDASHVQMAIDAALKAKPAWEKMNWESRAAIFLKAADLLAGPYRQRMNAVTMLGQSKNAFQAEIDCVAELADFFRFNVKNMYEIYHMQPNSAPGIWNRTVWRPLEGFVFALT
;
A
#
# COMPACT_ATOMS: atom_id res chain seq x y z
N VAL A 1 4.41 -24.16 15.30
CA VAL A 1 4.10 -24.17 13.86
C VAL A 1 3.07 -23.10 13.64
N TYR A 2 3.47 -21.99 13.02
CA TYR A 2 2.54 -20.91 12.64
C TYR A 2 1.65 -21.45 11.50
N LYS A 3 0.32 -21.31 11.66
CA LYS A 3 -0.61 -21.53 10.56
C LYS A 3 -1.11 -20.17 10.11
N LEU A 4 -0.99 -19.88 8.82
CA LEU A 4 -1.67 -18.72 8.24
C LEU A 4 -3.19 -18.94 8.30
N PRO A 5 -3.97 -17.87 8.51
CA PRO A 5 -5.41 -17.94 8.32
C PRO A 5 -5.73 -18.34 6.87
N ASN A 6 -6.91 -18.89 6.64
CA ASN A 6 -7.37 -19.14 5.28
C ASN A 6 -7.54 -17.80 4.57
N ILE A 7 -6.78 -17.59 3.49
CA ILE A 7 -6.82 -16.37 2.69
C ILE A 7 -7.87 -16.52 1.60
N THR A 8 -8.83 -15.60 1.59
CA THR A 8 -9.87 -15.49 0.57
C THR A 8 -9.87 -14.08 0.02
N ASN A 9 -10.44 -13.88 -1.17
CA ASN A 9 -10.58 -12.56 -1.76
C ASN A 9 -11.43 -11.64 -0.88
N GLU A 10 -11.07 -10.35 -0.89
CA GLU A 10 -11.83 -9.32 -0.19
C GLU A 10 -13.22 -9.15 -0.83
N PRO A 11 -14.30 -9.20 -0.05
CA PRO A 11 -15.64 -9.02 -0.59
C PRO A 11 -15.85 -7.64 -1.20
N ILE A 12 -16.35 -7.60 -2.44
CA ILE A 12 -16.69 -6.37 -3.16
C ILE A 12 -18.03 -5.82 -2.65
N LYS A 13 -18.06 -4.52 -2.30
CA LYS A 13 -19.28 -3.83 -1.88
C LYS A 13 -20.01 -3.25 -3.09
N SER A 14 -21.34 -3.30 -3.06
CA SER A 14 -22.18 -2.94 -4.20
C SER A 14 -22.47 -1.44 -4.35
N TYR A 15 -22.34 -0.67 -3.26
CA TYR A 15 -22.72 0.75 -3.21
C TYR A 15 -24.16 1.03 -3.67
N ALA A 16 -25.07 0.09 -3.38
CA ALA A 16 -26.48 0.17 -3.75
C ALA A 16 -27.15 1.46 -3.20
N PRO A 17 -28.20 1.97 -3.86
CA PRO A 17 -28.95 3.12 -3.34
C PRO A 17 -29.40 2.87 -1.88
N GLY A 18 -29.10 3.84 -0.99
CA GLY A 18 -29.44 3.78 0.42
C GLY A 18 -28.49 3.00 1.32
N SER A 19 -27.53 2.27 0.76
CA SER A 19 -26.58 1.48 1.54
C SER A 19 -25.66 2.34 2.43
N PRO A 20 -25.20 1.81 3.58
CA PRO A 20 -24.30 2.51 4.49
C PRO A 20 -22.96 2.89 3.80
N GLU A 21 -22.37 1.95 3.07
CA GLU A 21 -21.10 2.15 2.37
C GLU A 21 -21.21 3.27 1.32
N ARG A 22 -22.34 3.42 0.64
CA ARG A 22 -22.58 4.53 -0.30
C ARG A 22 -22.69 5.87 0.41
N LYS A 23 -23.33 5.92 1.58
CA LYS A 23 -23.44 7.14 2.40
C LYS A 23 -22.06 7.59 2.87
N GLU A 24 -21.29 6.65 3.39
CA GLU A 24 -19.93 6.90 3.88
C GLU A 24 -19.01 7.35 2.76
N LEU A 25 -19.02 6.69 1.59
CA LEU A 25 -18.24 7.09 0.43
C LEU A 25 -18.56 8.53 -0.01
N LYS A 26 -19.85 8.89 -0.10
CA LYS A 26 -20.25 10.27 -0.43
C LYS A 26 -19.75 11.27 0.61
N SER A 27 -19.80 10.93 1.88
CA SER A 27 -19.26 11.77 2.96
C SER A 27 -17.76 12.00 2.80
N GLN A 28 -16.99 10.94 2.50
CA GLN A 28 -15.54 11.04 2.26
C GLN A 28 -15.22 11.87 1.02
N ILE A 29 -15.96 11.71 -0.08
CA ILE A 29 -15.79 12.53 -1.29
C ILE A 29 -16.03 14.02 -0.97
N ASN A 30 -17.11 14.35 -0.27
CA ASN A 30 -17.41 15.73 0.10
C ASN A 30 -16.33 16.33 1.01
N GLN A 31 -15.87 15.57 1.99
CA GLN A 31 -14.79 15.97 2.90
C GLN A 31 -13.50 16.26 2.14
N LEU A 32 -13.08 15.35 1.25
CA LEU A 32 -11.85 15.51 0.46
C LEU A 32 -11.95 16.66 -0.53
N ARG A 33 -13.12 16.92 -1.11
CA ARG A 33 -13.34 18.08 -1.99
C ARG A 33 -13.35 19.43 -1.23
N SER A 34 -13.60 19.44 0.07
CA SER A 34 -13.67 20.67 0.87
C SER A 34 -12.31 21.16 1.37
N ILE A 35 -11.25 20.41 1.16
CA ILE A 35 -9.89 20.74 1.61
C ILE A 35 -8.92 20.75 0.42
N VAL A 36 -7.90 21.58 0.50
CA VAL A 36 -6.74 21.51 -0.39
C VAL A 36 -5.65 20.76 0.36
N ALA A 37 -5.34 19.54 -0.11
CA ALA A 37 -4.37 18.69 0.55
C ALA A 37 -2.93 19.21 0.32
N ASP A 38 -2.14 19.31 1.37
CA ASP A 38 -0.69 19.48 1.28
C ASP A 38 -0.03 18.10 1.26
N VAL A 39 0.69 17.78 0.18
CA VAL A 39 1.26 16.43 -0.05
C VAL A 39 2.77 16.50 -0.04
N PRO A 40 3.43 16.25 1.11
CA PRO A 40 4.87 16.20 1.20
C PRO A 40 5.43 14.89 0.61
N MET A 41 6.71 14.87 0.28
CA MET A 41 7.45 13.63 0.14
C MET A 41 7.65 12.99 1.52
N ILE A 42 7.63 11.65 1.58
CA ILE A 42 7.96 10.92 2.80
C ILE A 42 9.30 10.23 2.60
N ILE A 43 10.33 10.69 3.29
CA ILE A 43 11.69 10.14 3.21
C ILE A 43 12.19 9.82 4.62
N ASP A 44 12.64 8.60 4.86
CA ASP A 44 13.08 8.11 6.19
C ASP A 44 12.01 8.33 7.28
N GLY A 45 10.72 8.17 6.90
CA GLY A 45 9.58 8.38 7.82
C GLY A 45 9.28 9.85 8.17
N LYS A 46 9.93 10.80 7.49
CA LYS A 46 9.77 12.24 7.72
C LYS A 46 9.12 12.92 6.53
N GLU A 47 8.30 13.93 6.81
CA GLU A 47 7.74 14.80 5.77
C GLU A 47 8.79 15.78 5.26
N VAL A 48 9.00 15.80 3.96
CA VAL A 48 9.94 16.71 3.28
C VAL A 48 9.16 17.63 2.35
N ARG A 49 9.26 18.92 2.59
CA ARG A 49 8.58 19.99 1.84
C ARG A 49 9.61 20.88 1.15
N THR A 50 9.54 20.99 -0.16
CA THR A 50 10.48 21.81 -0.95
C THR A 50 9.97 23.24 -1.17
N GLY A 51 8.68 23.50 -0.99
CA GLY A 51 8.07 24.76 -1.39
C GLY A 51 7.81 24.89 -2.91
N LYS A 52 8.35 23.99 -3.74
CA LYS A 52 8.00 23.88 -5.17
C LYS A 52 6.69 23.13 -5.31
N LEU A 53 5.59 23.84 -5.32
CA LEU A 53 4.25 23.26 -5.33
C LEU A 53 3.75 23.02 -6.75
N VAL A 54 3.13 21.85 -6.96
CA VAL A 54 2.44 21.50 -8.21
C VAL A 54 1.01 21.09 -7.87
N ASP A 55 0.06 21.63 -8.60
CA ASP A 55 -1.36 21.40 -8.40
C ASP A 55 -1.77 19.97 -8.73
N ILE A 56 -2.62 19.40 -7.89
CA ILE A 56 -3.34 18.14 -8.11
C ILE A 56 -4.79 18.48 -8.40
N ARG A 57 -5.25 18.14 -9.59
CA ARG A 57 -6.61 18.41 -10.06
C ARG A 57 -7.29 17.12 -10.52
N PRO A 58 -8.61 16.95 -10.28
CA PRO A 58 -9.32 15.80 -10.81
C PRO A 58 -9.30 15.80 -12.34
N PRO A 59 -9.08 14.65 -13.00
CA PRO A 59 -9.14 14.59 -14.47
C PRO A 59 -10.49 14.98 -15.07
N HIS A 60 -11.59 14.87 -14.30
CA HIS A 60 -12.95 15.22 -14.70
C HIS A 60 -13.39 16.63 -14.29
N ASP A 61 -12.57 17.37 -13.52
CA ASP A 61 -12.89 18.71 -13.02
C ASP A 61 -11.61 19.54 -12.85
N HIS A 62 -11.07 20.05 -13.96
CA HIS A 62 -9.79 20.78 -13.98
C HIS A 62 -9.85 22.15 -13.25
N HIS A 63 -11.02 22.66 -12.93
CA HIS A 63 -11.16 23.90 -12.15
C HIS A 63 -11.02 23.64 -10.64
N HIS A 64 -11.24 22.43 -10.18
CA HIS A 64 -11.15 22.08 -8.77
C HIS A 64 -9.70 21.75 -8.38
N LEU A 65 -9.21 22.36 -7.28
CA LEU A 65 -7.91 22.07 -6.70
C LEU A 65 -8.08 21.04 -5.57
N LEU A 66 -7.61 19.82 -5.77
CA LEU A 66 -7.64 18.76 -4.74
C LEU A 66 -6.51 18.91 -3.74
N GLY A 67 -5.37 19.37 -4.18
CA GLY A 67 -4.18 19.48 -3.34
C GLY A 67 -2.99 19.99 -4.12
N GLN A 68 -1.86 20.05 -3.43
CA GLN A 68 -0.56 20.40 -4.02
C GLN A 68 0.49 19.44 -3.48
N TYR A 69 1.35 18.94 -4.37
CA TYR A 69 2.50 18.14 -3.94
C TYR A 69 3.79 18.94 -4.05
N HIS A 70 4.75 18.60 -3.20
CA HIS A 70 6.09 19.17 -3.22
C HIS A 70 6.98 18.45 -4.22
N GLN A 71 7.34 19.13 -5.31
CA GLN A 71 8.20 18.57 -6.34
C GLN A 71 9.64 18.43 -5.82
N GLY A 72 10.17 17.21 -5.88
CA GLY A 72 11.56 16.91 -5.57
C GLY A 72 12.51 17.13 -6.74
N ASP A 73 13.80 16.95 -6.49
CA ASP A 73 14.87 16.93 -7.45
C ASP A 73 15.84 15.75 -7.21
N ALA A 74 16.94 15.70 -7.94
CA ALA A 74 17.92 14.62 -7.83
C ALA A 74 18.46 14.43 -6.40
N SER A 75 18.57 15.50 -5.61
CA SER A 75 19.04 15.40 -4.21
C SER A 75 18.06 14.64 -3.33
N HIS A 76 16.76 14.85 -3.55
CA HIS A 76 15.70 14.13 -2.83
C HIS A 76 15.65 12.66 -3.24
N VAL A 77 15.91 12.35 -4.51
CA VAL A 77 16.04 10.96 -4.98
C VAL A 77 17.20 10.28 -4.26
N GLN A 78 18.37 10.95 -4.17
CA GLN A 78 19.51 10.40 -3.43
C GLN A 78 19.20 10.19 -1.95
N MET A 79 18.53 11.16 -1.30
CA MET A 79 18.07 11.00 0.09
C MET A 79 17.17 9.77 0.26
N ALA A 80 16.26 9.51 -0.68
CA ALA A 80 15.36 8.33 -0.63
C ALA A 80 16.13 7.01 -0.79
N ILE A 81 17.11 6.97 -1.71
CA ILE A 81 18.01 5.83 -1.90
C ILE A 81 18.81 5.55 -0.63
N ASP A 82 19.43 6.58 -0.05
CA ASP A 82 20.24 6.45 1.17
C ASP A 82 19.39 5.97 2.35
N ALA A 83 18.15 6.48 2.47
CA ALA A 83 17.20 6.04 3.49
C ALA A 83 16.81 4.55 3.31
N ALA A 84 16.56 4.11 2.08
CA ALA A 84 16.25 2.71 1.78
C ALA A 84 17.43 1.78 2.11
N LEU A 85 18.64 2.15 1.70
CA LEU A 85 19.84 1.37 1.99
C LEU A 85 20.17 1.34 3.49
N LYS A 86 19.93 2.43 4.20
CA LYS A 86 20.08 2.50 5.67
C LYS A 86 19.09 1.57 6.40
N ALA A 87 17.84 1.49 5.93
CA ALA A 87 16.81 0.65 6.52
C ALA A 87 17.01 -0.85 6.23
N LYS A 88 17.65 -1.18 5.10
CA LYS A 88 17.81 -2.54 4.57
C LYS A 88 18.34 -3.55 5.60
N PRO A 89 19.47 -3.32 6.34
CA PRO A 89 20.01 -4.31 7.26
C PRO A 89 19.07 -4.71 8.40
N ALA A 90 18.25 -3.77 8.91
CA ALA A 90 17.27 -4.07 9.95
C ALA A 90 16.09 -4.87 9.38
N TRP A 91 15.62 -4.53 8.18
CA TRP A 91 14.56 -5.24 7.48
C TRP A 91 14.96 -6.67 7.12
N GLU A 92 16.18 -6.88 6.66
CA GLU A 92 16.73 -8.21 6.34
C GLU A 92 16.82 -9.15 7.54
N LYS A 93 17.20 -8.60 8.70
CA LYS A 93 17.32 -9.36 9.96
C LYS A 93 15.97 -9.64 10.63
N MET A 94 14.93 -8.89 10.26
CA MET A 94 13.59 -9.10 10.79
C MET A 94 13.08 -10.47 10.34
N ASN A 95 12.55 -11.27 11.28
CA ASN A 95 11.96 -12.55 10.92
C ASN A 95 10.81 -12.37 9.93
N TRP A 96 10.57 -13.38 9.10
CA TRP A 96 9.59 -13.27 8.03
C TRP A 96 8.15 -13.13 8.58
N GLU A 97 7.85 -13.69 9.74
CA GLU A 97 6.55 -13.60 10.40
C GLU A 97 6.22 -12.16 10.80
N SER A 98 7.19 -11.43 11.35
CA SER A 98 7.02 -10.02 11.69
C SER A 98 6.83 -9.15 10.44
N ARG A 99 7.56 -9.44 9.36
CA ARG A 99 7.37 -8.76 8.07
C ARG A 99 5.98 -9.05 7.51
N ALA A 100 5.54 -10.31 7.54
CA ALA A 100 4.20 -10.72 7.12
C ALA A 100 3.09 -10.00 7.90
N ALA A 101 3.24 -9.88 9.22
CA ALA A 101 2.27 -9.23 10.09
C ALA A 101 2.02 -7.75 9.71
N ILE A 102 3.04 -7.03 9.21
CA ILE A 102 2.91 -5.66 8.73
C ILE A 102 1.94 -5.60 7.53
N PHE A 103 2.11 -6.49 6.54
CA PHE A 103 1.26 -6.53 5.35
C PHE A 103 -0.17 -6.97 5.66
N LEU A 104 -0.34 -7.98 6.54
CA LEU A 104 -1.68 -8.38 6.99
C LEU A 104 -2.39 -7.25 7.71
N LYS A 105 -1.69 -6.51 8.58
CA LYS A 105 -2.25 -5.33 9.25
C LYS A 105 -2.60 -4.22 8.26
N ALA A 106 -1.77 -3.99 7.25
CA ALA A 106 -2.06 -3.03 6.19
C ALA A 106 -3.33 -3.41 5.40
N ALA A 107 -3.50 -4.70 5.07
CA ALA A 107 -4.71 -5.21 4.42
C ALA A 107 -5.97 -4.96 5.27
N ASP A 108 -5.90 -5.22 6.58
CA ASP A 108 -7.03 -5.01 7.49
C ASP A 108 -7.39 -3.52 7.63
N LEU A 109 -6.40 -2.64 7.68
CA LEU A 109 -6.63 -1.20 7.72
C LEU A 109 -7.27 -0.70 6.41
N LEU A 110 -6.77 -1.18 5.27
CA LEU A 110 -7.27 -0.81 3.95
C LEU A 110 -8.71 -1.30 3.73
N ALA A 111 -8.98 -2.58 4.00
CA ALA A 111 -10.30 -3.19 3.84
C ALA A 111 -11.32 -2.72 4.88
N GLY A 112 -10.87 -2.19 6.01
CA GLY A 112 -11.66 -1.68 7.13
C GLY A 112 -11.78 -0.17 7.15
N PRO A 113 -11.12 0.51 8.13
CA PRO A 113 -11.37 1.92 8.43
C PRO A 113 -10.97 2.88 7.30
N TYR A 114 -10.03 2.51 6.45
CA TYR A 114 -9.59 3.37 5.33
C TYR A 114 -10.31 3.10 4.00
N ARG A 115 -11.19 2.11 3.93
CA ARG A 115 -11.84 1.67 2.68
C ARG A 115 -12.49 2.82 1.91
N GLN A 116 -13.39 3.54 2.53
CA GLN A 116 -14.14 4.59 1.85
C GLN A 116 -13.28 5.82 1.53
N ARG A 117 -12.32 6.11 2.38
CA ARG A 117 -11.35 7.18 2.12
C ARG A 117 -10.47 6.87 0.91
N MET A 118 -9.96 5.66 0.80
CA MET A 118 -9.12 5.22 -0.34
C MET A 118 -9.93 5.20 -1.63
N ASN A 119 -11.17 4.71 -1.60
CA ASN A 119 -12.06 4.78 -2.75
C ASN A 119 -12.33 6.22 -3.18
N ALA A 120 -12.62 7.12 -2.24
CA ALA A 120 -12.87 8.52 -2.55
C ALA A 120 -11.63 9.22 -3.16
N VAL A 121 -10.43 8.95 -2.64
CA VAL A 121 -9.17 9.48 -3.21
C VAL A 121 -8.98 8.98 -4.64
N THR A 122 -9.22 7.70 -4.89
CA THR A 122 -9.09 7.09 -6.22
C THR A 122 -10.12 7.65 -7.21
N MET A 123 -11.36 7.84 -6.77
CA MET A 123 -12.41 8.46 -7.60
C MET A 123 -12.06 9.90 -7.97
N LEU A 124 -11.57 10.68 -7.02
CA LEU A 124 -11.22 12.08 -7.24
C LEU A 124 -9.92 12.24 -8.04
N GLY A 125 -8.89 11.47 -7.71
CA GLY A 125 -7.57 11.61 -8.33
C GLY A 125 -7.44 10.95 -9.71
N GLN A 126 -8.22 9.89 -9.97
CA GLN A 126 -8.14 9.09 -11.21
C GLN A 126 -9.44 9.07 -12.02
N SER A 127 -10.50 9.78 -11.59
CA SER A 127 -11.82 9.79 -12.24
C SER A 127 -12.47 8.39 -12.38
N LYS A 128 -12.12 7.45 -11.53
CA LYS A 128 -12.77 6.14 -11.46
C LYS A 128 -14.16 6.25 -10.84
N ASN A 129 -15.10 5.42 -11.29
CA ASN A 129 -16.38 5.30 -10.60
C ASN A 129 -16.24 4.47 -9.32
N ALA A 130 -17.30 4.41 -8.49
CA ALA A 130 -17.27 3.72 -7.20
C ALA A 130 -16.92 2.22 -7.33
N PHE A 131 -17.42 1.55 -8.37
CA PHE A 131 -17.18 0.14 -8.61
C PHE A 131 -15.73 -0.14 -9.01
N GLN A 132 -15.18 0.68 -9.91
CA GLN A 132 -13.77 0.59 -10.31
C GLN A 132 -12.83 0.86 -9.12
N ALA A 133 -13.10 1.91 -8.32
CA ALA A 133 -12.29 2.23 -7.16
C ALA A 133 -12.33 1.09 -6.12
N GLU A 134 -13.52 0.52 -5.87
CA GLU A 134 -13.69 -0.60 -4.94
C GLU A 134 -12.86 -1.81 -5.33
N ILE A 135 -12.85 -2.18 -6.60
CA ILE A 135 -12.08 -3.33 -7.10
C ILE A 135 -10.60 -3.00 -7.14
N ASP A 136 -10.22 -1.98 -7.91
CA ASP A 136 -8.82 -1.74 -8.29
C ASP A 136 -7.99 -1.16 -7.14
N CYS A 137 -8.61 -0.34 -6.26
CA CYS A 137 -7.87 0.31 -5.18
C CYS A 137 -7.90 -0.52 -3.89
N VAL A 138 -9.09 -0.89 -3.40
CA VAL A 138 -9.18 -1.47 -2.06
C VAL A 138 -9.12 -2.98 -2.07
N ALA A 139 -10.00 -3.64 -2.84
CA ALA A 139 -10.09 -5.09 -2.80
C ALA A 139 -8.82 -5.74 -3.35
N GLU A 140 -8.36 -5.30 -4.50
CA GLU A 140 -7.17 -5.84 -5.15
C GLU A 140 -5.91 -5.63 -4.30
N LEU A 141 -5.69 -4.43 -3.76
CA LEU A 141 -4.51 -4.16 -2.94
C LEU A 141 -4.54 -4.95 -1.62
N ALA A 142 -5.71 -5.08 -0.98
CA ALA A 142 -5.87 -5.91 0.21
C ALA A 142 -5.58 -7.39 -0.09
N ASP A 143 -6.07 -7.88 -1.24
CA ASP A 143 -5.81 -9.23 -1.71
C ASP A 143 -4.33 -9.45 -2.01
N PHE A 144 -3.66 -8.52 -2.70
CA PHE A 144 -2.22 -8.59 -2.94
C PHE A 144 -1.44 -8.70 -1.63
N PHE A 145 -1.76 -7.92 -0.62
CA PHE A 145 -1.09 -8.02 0.67
C PHE A 145 -1.30 -9.40 1.32
N ARG A 146 -2.52 -9.91 1.33
CA ARG A 146 -2.84 -11.20 1.96
C ARG A 146 -2.28 -12.38 1.18
N PHE A 147 -2.50 -12.43 -0.13
CA PHE A 147 -2.04 -13.53 -0.98
C PHE A 147 -0.51 -13.56 -1.10
N ASN A 148 0.18 -12.42 -1.17
CA ASN A 148 1.63 -12.40 -1.19
C ASN A 148 2.25 -12.85 0.13
N VAL A 149 1.60 -12.59 1.27
CA VAL A 149 2.01 -13.20 2.55
C VAL A 149 1.85 -14.72 2.51
N LYS A 150 0.76 -15.24 1.95
CA LYS A 150 0.56 -16.68 1.74
C LYS A 150 1.65 -17.26 0.83
N ASN A 151 1.90 -16.62 -0.31
CA ASN A 151 2.92 -17.06 -1.26
C ASN A 151 4.31 -17.07 -0.63
N MET A 152 4.65 -16.04 0.16
CA MET A 152 5.90 -15.99 0.92
C MET A 152 6.01 -17.16 1.92
N TYR A 153 4.93 -17.44 2.65
CA TYR A 153 4.87 -18.57 3.57
C TYR A 153 5.14 -19.91 2.84
N GLU A 154 4.49 -20.13 1.70
CA GLU A 154 4.66 -21.33 0.88
C GLU A 154 6.12 -21.47 0.39
N ILE A 155 6.71 -20.37 -0.09
CA ILE A 155 8.11 -20.33 -0.53
C ILE A 155 9.06 -20.70 0.61
N TYR A 156 8.88 -20.14 1.80
CA TYR A 156 9.72 -20.45 2.97
C TYR A 156 9.56 -21.91 3.46
N HIS A 157 8.44 -22.57 3.14
CA HIS A 157 8.18 -23.96 3.48
C HIS A 157 8.69 -24.95 2.44
N MET A 158 9.09 -24.50 1.24
CA MET A 158 9.74 -25.33 0.25
C MET A 158 11.17 -25.65 0.68
N GLN A 159 11.33 -26.72 1.46
CA GLN A 159 12.60 -27.15 2.00
C GLN A 159 13.01 -28.50 1.41
N PRO A 160 14.32 -28.75 1.20
CA PRO A 160 14.82 -30.04 0.73
C PRO A 160 14.62 -31.14 1.78
N ASN A 161 14.54 -32.36 1.31
CA ASN A 161 14.50 -33.52 2.19
C ASN A 161 15.80 -33.67 2.98
N SER A 162 15.68 -34.07 4.26
CA SER A 162 16.80 -34.39 5.12
C SER A 162 16.88 -35.92 5.32
N ALA A 163 18.09 -36.45 5.37
CA ALA A 163 18.34 -37.86 5.72
C ALA A 163 18.63 -37.99 7.23
N PRO A 164 18.56 -39.18 7.82
CA PRO A 164 18.97 -39.42 9.20
C PRO A 164 20.38 -38.88 9.47
N GLY A 165 20.52 -38.04 10.49
CA GLY A 165 21.80 -37.42 10.86
C GLY A 165 22.23 -36.25 9.98
N ILE A 166 21.45 -35.86 8.96
CA ILE A 166 21.70 -34.72 8.06
C ILE A 166 20.53 -33.80 8.08
N TRP A 167 20.79 -32.50 8.20
CA TRP A 167 19.77 -31.46 8.08
C TRP A 167 20.04 -30.55 6.86
N ASN A 168 19.25 -30.71 5.82
CA ASN A 168 19.28 -29.88 4.61
C ASN A 168 18.31 -28.74 4.74
N ARG A 169 18.76 -27.52 4.42
CA ARG A 169 17.93 -26.33 4.48
C ARG A 169 18.27 -25.34 3.35
N THR A 170 17.25 -24.81 2.72
CA THR A 170 17.36 -23.65 1.84
C THR A 170 17.25 -22.37 2.67
N VAL A 171 18.18 -21.44 2.44
CA VAL A 171 18.18 -20.10 3.02
C VAL A 171 18.05 -19.10 1.87
N TRP A 172 17.13 -18.18 2.01
CA TRP A 172 16.85 -17.18 0.98
C TRP A 172 17.76 -15.97 1.17
N ARG A 173 18.52 -15.64 0.13
CA ARG A 173 19.40 -14.47 0.15
C ARG A 173 18.56 -13.19 -0.02
N PRO A 174 18.79 -12.14 0.81
CA PRO A 174 18.16 -10.84 0.62
C PRO A 174 18.54 -10.21 -0.72
N LEU A 175 17.63 -9.39 -1.29
CA LEU A 175 17.91 -8.64 -2.51
C LEU A 175 19.06 -7.64 -2.30
N GLU A 176 19.84 -7.44 -3.32
CA GLU A 176 20.90 -6.44 -3.38
C GLU A 176 20.28 -5.06 -3.68
N GLY A 177 20.89 -3.98 -3.12
CA GLY A 177 20.47 -2.62 -3.42
C GLY A 177 19.11 -2.23 -2.85
N PHE A 178 18.34 -1.48 -3.63
CA PHE A 178 16.98 -0.99 -3.34
C PHE A 178 16.03 -1.32 -4.49
N VAL A 179 14.74 -1.19 -4.24
CA VAL A 179 13.69 -1.36 -5.25
C VAL A 179 13.15 0.01 -5.65
N PHE A 180 13.12 0.29 -6.94
CA PHE A 180 12.42 1.43 -7.51
C PHE A 180 11.09 0.96 -8.12
N ALA A 181 9.98 1.57 -7.71
CA ALA A 181 8.67 1.35 -8.29
C ALA A 181 8.13 2.66 -8.87
N LEU A 182 7.76 2.62 -10.14
CA LEU A 182 7.08 3.72 -10.82
C LEU A 182 5.62 3.31 -11.04
N THR A 183 4.66 4.06 -10.48
CA THR A 183 3.22 3.79 -10.55
C THR A 183 2.50 4.90 -11.31
#